data_aaba36be786faf26be64738531266c7f
#
_entry.id   aaba36be786faf26be64738531266c7f
#
_cell.length_a   1.000
_cell.length_b   1.000
_cell.length_c   1.000
_cell.angle_alpha   90.00
_cell.angle_beta   90.00
_cell.angle_gamma   90.00
#
_symmetry.space_group_name_H-M   'P 1'
#
loop_
_entity.id
_entity.type
_entity.pdbx_description
1 polymer ?
#
loop_
_entity_poly.entity_id
_entity_poly.type
_entity_poly.pdbx_seq_one_letter_code
_entity_poly.pdbx_strand_id
1 'polypeptide(L)'
;MKAAIHTSYGPPEVVRITEVGMPVATDDQLLVKIHATTVNRTDCGYRAAKPFILRFFTGLIRPKRTVLGTEFAGEVEAVGSNVTSFKVGDRVFGYIEGRFGAHAEYLTVPEDASVAIMPANVTFDEAAASTEGSHYALANIQAAKIRSGQDVLVNGATGAIGSAAVQLLKSLGAHVTAVCSTEYLPLVERLGADRVIDYRTADFTADEQTYDVVFDAAGKSSFGRCKRLLKPNGIYLSTDLGPFPQNPILALITPLFRGKKVLFPIPRHDQQMVARIKGLLESKAFKPLIDRRYPLDEIVDAYRYVETGQKIGNVVICLTGRTE
;
A
#
# COMPACT_ATOMS: atom_id res chain seq x y z
N MET A 1 -25.77 4.34 -8.61
CA MET A 1 -24.34 4.65 -8.82
C MET A 1 -23.62 3.45 -9.42
N LYS A 2 -22.61 3.71 -10.26
CA LYS A 2 -21.74 2.63 -10.76
C LYS A 2 -20.81 2.10 -9.67
N ALA A 3 -20.62 0.77 -9.64
CA ALA A 3 -19.67 0.10 -8.78
C ALA A 3 -19.08 -1.15 -9.44
N ALA A 4 -17.85 -1.47 -9.12
CA ALA A 4 -17.21 -2.73 -9.49
C ALA A 4 -17.49 -3.78 -8.41
N ILE A 5 -18.34 -4.75 -8.73
CA ILE A 5 -18.75 -5.78 -7.77
C ILE A 5 -18.21 -7.16 -8.12
N HIS A 6 -18.03 -7.99 -7.10
CA HIS A 6 -17.77 -9.42 -7.23
C HIS A 6 -18.65 -10.18 -6.23
N THR A 7 -19.28 -11.24 -6.70
CA THR A 7 -20.19 -12.09 -5.90
C THR A 7 -19.63 -13.48 -5.62
N SER A 8 -18.47 -13.76 -6.20
CA SER A 8 -17.70 -14.99 -6.00
C SER A 8 -16.22 -14.68 -5.95
N TYR A 9 -15.45 -15.52 -5.26
CA TYR A 9 -13.99 -15.47 -5.32
C TYR A 9 -13.48 -16.04 -6.64
N GLY A 10 -12.42 -15.45 -7.19
CA GLY A 10 -11.89 -15.96 -8.46
C GLY A 10 -10.89 -15.02 -9.14
N PRO A 11 -10.64 -15.23 -10.43
CA PRO A 11 -9.78 -14.38 -11.25
C PRO A 11 -10.41 -12.99 -11.51
N PRO A 12 -9.68 -12.03 -12.13
CA PRO A 12 -10.19 -10.68 -12.39
C PRO A 12 -11.58 -10.60 -13.02
N GLU A 13 -11.94 -11.58 -13.84
CA GLU A 13 -13.19 -11.71 -14.59
C GLU A 13 -14.44 -11.88 -13.70
N VAL A 14 -14.27 -12.18 -12.40
CA VAL A 14 -15.43 -12.21 -11.47
C VAL A 14 -15.92 -10.81 -11.12
N VAL A 15 -15.12 -9.76 -11.40
CA VAL A 15 -15.49 -8.37 -11.19
C VAL A 15 -16.33 -7.87 -12.34
N ARG A 16 -17.44 -7.21 -12.03
CA ARG A 16 -18.37 -6.65 -13.03
C ARG A 16 -18.78 -5.24 -12.61
N ILE A 17 -18.85 -4.35 -13.58
CA ILE A 17 -19.43 -3.01 -13.37
C ILE A 17 -20.97 -3.16 -13.42
N THR A 18 -21.62 -2.59 -12.42
CA THR A 18 -23.08 -2.60 -12.33
C THR A 18 -23.60 -1.37 -11.59
N GLU A 19 -24.86 -1.06 -11.81
CA GLU A 19 -25.58 -0.06 -11.02
C GLU A 19 -25.99 -0.66 -9.67
N VAL A 20 -25.67 0.06 -8.60
CA VAL A 20 -26.09 -0.27 -7.22
C VAL A 20 -26.76 0.92 -6.57
N GLY A 21 -27.51 0.68 -5.49
CA GLY A 21 -28.07 1.78 -4.70
C GLY A 21 -26.98 2.72 -4.18
N MET A 22 -27.29 4.01 -4.16
CA MET A 22 -26.40 5.00 -3.55
C MET A 22 -26.37 4.79 -2.01
N PRO A 23 -25.19 4.73 -1.37
CA PRO A 23 -25.12 4.58 0.07
C PRO A 23 -25.60 5.87 0.76
N VAL A 24 -26.16 5.72 1.97
CA VAL A 24 -26.60 6.85 2.78
C VAL A 24 -25.72 6.90 4.01
N ALA A 25 -25.16 8.08 4.30
CA ALA A 25 -24.37 8.30 5.49
C ALA A 25 -25.26 8.23 6.74
N THR A 26 -24.80 7.49 7.75
CA THR A 26 -25.39 7.52 9.09
C THR A 26 -24.91 8.76 9.85
N ASP A 27 -25.43 8.97 11.08
CA ASP A 27 -25.15 10.17 11.86
C ASP A 27 -23.65 10.47 12.06
N ASP A 28 -22.78 9.44 12.11
CA ASP A 28 -21.34 9.58 12.35
C ASP A 28 -20.49 9.37 11.06
N GLN A 29 -21.10 9.43 9.87
CA GLN A 29 -20.42 9.11 8.61
C GLN A 29 -20.41 10.29 7.64
N LEU A 30 -19.40 10.24 6.76
CA LEU A 30 -19.30 11.05 5.56
C LEU A 30 -19.84 10.25 4.38
N LEU A 31 -20.54 10.88 3.46
CA LEU A 31 -20.73 10.41 2.10
C LEU A 31 -19.68 11.09 1.21
N VAL A 32 -18.81 10.30 0.63
CA VAL A 32 -17.72 10.77 -0.22
C VAL A 32 -17.99 10.39 -1.67
N LYS A 33 -18.00 11.37 -2.57
CA LYS A 33 -17.93 11.17 -4.01
C LYS A 33 -16.49 10.86 -4.39
N ILE A 34 -16.23 9.67 -4.87
CA ILE A 34 -14.87 9.22 -5.18
C ILE A 34 -14.44 9.76 -6.53
N HIS A 35 -13.27 10.39 -6.58
CA HIS A 35 -12.61 10.85 -7.79
C HIS A 35 -11.52 9.89 -8.25
N ALA A 36 -10.77 9.31 -7.29
CA ALA A 36 -9.73 8.33 -7.56
C ALA A 36 -9.70 7.24 -6.47
N THR A 37 -9.40 6.04 -6.87
CA THR A 37 -9.07 4.89 -6.03
C THR A 37 -7.91 4.13 -6.65
N THR A 38 -7.48 3.01 -6.06
CA THR A 38 -6.41 2.18 -6.63
C THR A 38 -6.87 0.73 -6.76
N VAL A 39 -6.17 -0.02 -7.60
CA VAL A 39 -6.15 -1.49 -7.52
C VAL A 39 -4.77 -1.89 -7.03
N ASN A 40 -4.72 -2.53 -5.88
CA ASN A 40 -3.49 -2.96 -5.24
C ASN A 40 -3.46 -4.49 -5.02
N ARG A 41 -2.37 -5.01 -4.45
CA ARG A 41 -2.23 -6.45 -4.21
C ARG A 41 -3.16 -6.95 -3.09
N THR A 42 -3.50 -6.10 -2.15
CA THR A 42 -4.49 -6.40 -1.10
C THR A 42 -5.85 -6.65 -1.72
N ASP A 43 -6.32 -5.78 -2.62
CA ASP A 43 -7.57 -5.98 -3.36
C ASP A 43 -7.57 -7.29 -4.17
N CYS A 44 -6.45 -7.60 -4.85
CA CYS A 44 -6.30 -8.87 -5.58
C CYS A 44 -6.41 -10.07 -4.64
N GLY A 45 -5.77 -10.00 -3.47
CA GLY A 45 -5.81 -11.04 -2.44
C GLY A 45 -7.23 -11.30 -1.93
N TYR A 46 -7.94 -10.25 -1.59
CA TYR A 46 -9.33 -10.34 -1.11
C TYR A 46 -10.28 -10.84 -2.20
N ARG A 47 -10.17 -10.33 -3.42
CA ARG A 47 -10.96 -10.79 -4.57
C ARG A 47 -10.79 -12.29 -4.85
N ALA A 48 -9.54 -12.76 -4.80
CA ALA A 48 -9.22 -14.16 -5.04
C ALA A 48 -9.35 -15.06 -3.80
N ALA A 49 -9.54 -14.47 -2.60
CA ALA A 49 -9.40 -15.12 -1.30
C ALA A 49 -8.10 -15.92 -1.16
N LYS A 50 -6.99 -15.29 -1.49
CA LYS A 50 -5.64 -15.86 -1.39
C LYS A 50 -4.78 -15.02 -0.43
N PRO A 51 -4.22 -15.63 0.63
CA PRO A 51 -4.31 -17.04 1.01
C PRO A 51 -5.72 -17.46 1.48
N PHE A 52 -6.01 -18.76 1.43
CA PHE A 52 -7.33 -19.33 1.73
C PHE A 52 -7.88 -18.91 3.11
N ILE A 53 -7.02 -18.66 4.07
CA ILE A 53 -7.40 -18.20 5.42
C ILE A 53 -8.25 -16.91 5.40
N LEU A 54 -8.11 -16.08 4.37
CA LEU A 54 -8.95 -14.86 4.23
C LEU A 54 -10.43 -15.18 4.19
N ARG A 55 -10.85 -16.37 3.71
CA ARG A 55 -12.26 -16.78 3.66
C ARG A 55 -12.93 -16.84 5.02
N PHE A 56 -12.20 -17.13 6.06
CA PHE A 56 -12.75 -17.13 7.43
C PHE A 56 -13.21 -15.74 7.88
N PHE A 57 -12.59 -14.69 7.34
CA PHE A 57 -12.92 -13.30 7.66
C PHE A 57 -13.86 -12.66 6.63
N THR A 58 -13.68 -12.97 5.36
CA THR A 58 -14.38 -12.32 4.25
C THR A 58 -15.64 -13.07 3.79
N GLY A 59 -15.83 -14.30 4.23
CA GLY A 59 -16.94 -15.18 3.88
C GLY A 59 -16.45 -16.53 3.34
N LEU A 60 -16.90 -17.60 3.94
CA LEU A 60 -16.36 -18.94 3.66
C LEU A 60 -16.62 -19.41 2.23
N ILE A 61 -17.84 -19.20 1.73
CA ILE A 61 -18.29 -19.66 0.39
C ILE A 61 -18.32 -18.48 -0.59
N ARG A 62 -18.86 -17.36 -0.18
CA ARG A 62 -19.02 -16.14 -1.00
C ARG A 62 -18.52 -14.91 -0.21
N PRO A 63 -18.02 -13.88 -0.90
CA PRO A 63 -17.61 -12.66 -0.24
C PRO A 63 -18.80 -11.96 0.44
N LYS A 64 -18.62 -11.52 1.67
CA LYS A 64 -19.59 -10.69 2.41
C LYS A 64 -19.62 -9.26 1.88
N ARG A 65 -18.46 -8.75 1.46
CA ARG A 65 -18.31 -7.44 0.82
C ARG A 65 -18.17 -7.64 -0.67
N THR A 66 -19.07 -7.07 -1.43
CA THR A 66 -19.13 -7.24 -2.89
C THR A 66 -18.40 -6.15 -3.65
N VAL A 67 -18.19 -4.97 -3.05
CA VAL A 67 -17.37 -3.88 -3.57
C VAL A 67 -16.05 -3.87 -2.81
N LEU A 68 -14.93 -3.94 -3.53
CA LEU A 68 -13.58 -3.83 -2.98
C LEU A 68 -13.06 -2.38 -3.04
N GLY A 69 -11.76 -2.20 -2.97
CA GLY A 69 -11.09 -0.92 -2.92
C GLY A 69 -10.82 -0.49 -1.49
N THR A 70 -9.53 -0.37 -1.17
CA THR A 70 -9.02 -0.02 0.16
C THR A 70 -8.59 1.42 0.28
N GLU A 71 -8.26 2.06 -0.84
CA GLU A 71 -7.75 3.41 -0.94
C GLU A 71 -8.75 4.29 -1.69
N PHE A 72 -8.90 5.53 -1.25
CA PHE A 72 -9.77 6.48 -1.94
C PHE A 72 -9.28 7.92 -1.79
N ALA A 73 -9.66 8.74 -2.75
CA ALA A 73 -9.64 10.20 -2.66
C ALA A 73 -10.88 10.76 -3.36
N GLY A 74 -11.50 11.75 -2.76
CA GLY A 74 -12.75 12.29 -3.23
C GLY A 74 -13.17 13.56 -2.51
N GLU A 75 -14.42 13.94 -2.70
CA GLU A 75 -15.03 15.12 -2.12
C GLU A 75 -16.22 14.70 -1.23
N VAL A 76 -16.36 15.35 -0.09
CA VAL A 76 -17.49 15.13 0.82
C VAL A 76 -18.75 15.70 0.21
N GLU A 77 -19.71 14.84 -0.10
CA GLU A 77 -21.03 15.19 -0.66
C GLU A 77 -22.08 15.45 0.41
N ALA A 78 -22.01 14.69 1.52
CA ALA A 78 -22.87 14.86 2.67
C ALA A 78 -22.18 14.41 3.96
N VAL A 79 -22.63 14.92 5.09
CA VAL A 79 -22.16 14.56 6.43
C VAL A 79 -23.34 14.19 7.34
N GLY A 80 -23.14 13.21 8.21
CA GLY A 80 -24.11 12.86 9.25
C GLY A 80 -24.22 13.94 10.33
N SER A 81 -25.30 13.88 11.12
CA SER A 81 -25.63 14.92 12.11
C SER A 81 -24.60 15.08 13.23
N ASN A 82 -23.83 14.05 13.54
CA ASN A 82 -22.80 14.06 14.58
C ASN A 82 -21.40 14.40 14.08
N VAL A 83 -21.20 14.49 12.74
CA VAL A 83 -19.90 14.78 12.17
C VAL A 83 -19.49 16.24 12.46
N THR A 84 -18.28 16.40 12.99
CA THR A 84 -17.76 17.70 13.42
C THR A 84 -16.45 18.13 12.74
N SER A 85 -15.67 17.14 12.27
CA SER A 85 -14.32 17.38 11.73
C SER A 85 -14.28 17.60 10.21
N PHE A 86 -15.41 17.37 9.53
CA PHE A 86 -15.52 17.49 8.08
C PHE A 86 -16.81 18.21 7.68
N LYS A 87 -16.81 18.83 6.49
CA LYS A 87 -17.96 19.50 5.90
C LYS A 87 -18.09 19.15 4.42
N VAL A 88 -19.27 19.40 3.86
CA VAL A 88 -19.54 19.30 2.42
C VAL A 88 -18.55 20.16 1.63
N GLY A 89 -18.00 19.60 0.55
CA GLY A 89 -16.97 20.20 -0.30
C GLY A 89 -15.54 19.99 0.17
N ASP A 90 -15.31 19.38 1.34
CA ASP A 90 -13.95 19.01 1.75
C ASP A 90 -13.38 17.93 0.84
N ARG A 91 -12.17 18.15 0.33
CA ARG A 91 -11.40 17.12 -0.40
C ARG A 91 -10.74 16.21 0.62
N VAL A 92 -11.04 14.92 0.54
CA VAL A 92 -10.59 13.91 1.52
C VAL A 92 -9.93 12.72 0.84
N PHE A 93 -9.06 12.03 1.60
CA PHE A 93 -8.44 10.78 1.19
C PHE A 93 -8.30 9.85 2.39
N GLY A 94 -8.18 8.56 2.13
CA GLY A 94 -8.07 7.61 3.21
C GLY A 94 -7.77 6.17 2.80
N TYR A 95 -7.67 5.33 3.83
CA TYR A 95 -7.40 3.90 3.74
C TYR A 95 -8.38 3.11 4.59
N ILE A 96 -9.16 2.21 3.97
CA ILE A 96 -10.32 1.55 4.57
C ILE A 96 -10.29 0.01 4.45
N GLU A 97 -9.10 -0.60 4.59
CA GLU A 97 -8.99 -2.06 4.58
C GLU A 97 -9.96 -2.70 5.59
N GLY A 98 -10.60 -3.79 5.17
CA GLY A 98 -11.63 -4.49 5.95
C GLY A 98 -13.03 -3.90 5.84
N ARG A 99 -13.18 -2.60 5.59
CA ARG A 99 -14.47 -1.97 5.25
C ARG A 99 -14.74 -2.08 3.76
N PHE A 100 -13.73 -1.79 2.93
CA PHE A 100 -13.80 -1.73 1.47
C PHE A 100 -14.88 -0.77 0.96
N GLY A 101 -15.09 -0.75 -0.36
CA GLY A 101 -16.16 0.02 -0.99
C GLY A 101 -15.66 1.12 -1.92
N ALA A 102 -14.33 1.33 -2.04
CA ALA A 102 -13.79 2.42 -2.84
C ALA A 102 -13.83 2.18 -4.36
N HIS A 103 -14.10 0.96 -4.82
CA HIS A 103 -14.32 0.68 -6.25
C HIS A 103 -15.76 1.01 -6.69
N ALA A 104 -16.24 2.19 -6.34
CA ALA A 104 -17.57 2.73 -6.65
C ALA A 104 -17.55 4.25 -6.72
N GLU A 105 -18.55 4.86 -7.30
CA GLU A 105 -18.65 6.32 -7.42
C GLU A 105 -18.83 7.03 -6.06
N TYR A 106 -19.43 6.35 -5.08
CA TYR A 106 -19.64 6.88 -3.72
C TYR A 106 -19.32 5.86 -2.66
N LEU A 107 -18.85 6.37 -1.53
CA LEU A 107 -18.48 5.59 -0.35
C LEU A 107 -19.00 6.29 0.91
N THR A 108 -19.51 5.52 1.88
CA THR A 108 -19.68 6.05 3.24
C THR A 108 -18.52 5.64 4.13
N VAL A 109 -17.97 6.58 4.87
CA VAL A 109 -16.84 6.37 5.78
C VAL A 109 -17.08 7.04 7.13
N PRO A 110 -16.89 6.36 8.27
CA PRO A 110 -17.00 6.99 9.57
C PRO A 110 -15.99 8.13 9.74
N GLU A 111 -16.37 9.18 10.46
CA GLU A 111 -15.51 10.32 10.76
C GLU A 111 -14.21 9.91 11.48
N ASP A 112 -14.26 8.92 12.33
CA ASP A 112 -13.15 8.39 13.12
C ASP A 112 -12.28 7.35 12.38
N ALA A 113 -12.63 7.00 11.14
CA ALA A 113 -11.83 6.10 10.31
C ALA A 113 -10.52 6.75 9.83
N SER A 114 -9.70 5.98 9.12
CA SER A 114 -8.46 6.50 8.51
C SER A 114 -8.76 7.41 7.32
N VAL A 115 -9.30 8.59 7.59
CA VAL A 115 -9.64 9.63 6.61
C VAL A 115 -9.09 10.98 7.05
N ALA A 116 -8.60 11.78 6.10
CA ALA A 116 -8.08 13.12 6.35
C ALA A 116 -8.40 14.07 5.19
N ILE A 117 -8.43 15.37 5.48
CA ILE A 117 -8.49 16.41 4.47
C ILE A 117 -7.21 16.38 3.63
N MET A 118 -7.37 16.36 2.31
CA MET A 118 -6.26 16.34 1.35
C MET A 118 -5.40 17.60 1.45
N PRO A 119 -4.08 17.50 1.29
CA PRO A 119 -3.23 18.67 1.06
C PRO A 119 -3.65 19.42 -0.22
N ALA A 120 -3.57 20.74 -0.20
CA ALA A 120 -3.96 21.59 -1.35
C ALA A 120 -3.08 21.34 -2.60
N ASN A 121 -1.83 20.92 -2.39
CA ASN A 121 -0.82 20.69 -3.44
C ASN A 121 -0.84 19.26 -4.01
N VAL A 122 -1.86 18.45 -3.70
CA VAL A 122 -1.94 17.03 -4.10
C VAL A 122 -3.18 16.81 -4.96
N THR A 123 -3.05 16.06 -6.04
CA THR A 123 -4.18 15.64 -6.88
C THR A 123 -4.93 14.47 -6.23
N PHE A 124 -6.16 14.18 -6.67
CA PHE A 124 -6.91 13.01 -6.18
C PHE A 124 -6.17 11.69 -6.46
N ASP A 125 -5.54 11.58 -7.64
CA ASP A 125 -4.75 10.40 -8.02
C ASP A 125 -3.57 10.19 -7.06
N GLU A 126 -2.83 11.25 -6.76
CA GLU A 126 -1.71 11.20 -5.83
C GLU A 126 -2.19 10.90 -4.40
N ALA A 127 -3.30 11.49 -3.98
CA ALA A 127 -3.86 11.24 -2.66
C ALA A 127 -4.32 9.79 -2.49
N ALA A 128 -5.08 9.24 -3.45
CA ALA A 128 -5.50 7.85 -3.42
C ALA A 128 -4.28 6.90 -3.42
N ALA A 129 -3.29 7.13 -4.29
CA ALA A 129 -2.09 6.31 -4.41
C ALA A 129 -1.10 6.45 -3.24
N SER A 130 -1.36 7.34 -2.27
CA SER A 130 -0.41 7.65 -1.21
C SER A 130 -0.51 6.75 0.00
N THR A 131 -1.62 6.02 0.19
CA THR A 131 -1.93 5.43 1.49
C THR A 131 -1.34 4.03 1.69
N GLU A 132 -1.65 3.02 0.91
CA GLU A 132 -1.19 1.64 1.16
C GLU A 132 0.34 1.54 1.18
N GLY A 133 1.01 2.04 0.13
CA GLY A 133 2.46 1.90 0.02
C GLY A 133 3.22 2.57 1.17
N SER A 134 2.88 3.80 1.50
CA SER A 134 3.52 4.55 2.58
C SER A 134 3.17 4.02 3.96
N HIS A 135 1.94 3.56 4.17
CA HIS A 135 1.48 2.96 5.41
C HIS A 135 2.28 1.71 5.79
N TYR A 136 2.41 0.76 4.86
CA TYR A 136 3.26 -0.42 5.08
C TYR A 136 4.73 -0.06 5.27
N ALA A 137 5.27 0.87 4.48
CA ALA A 137 6.65 1.34 4.64
C ALA A 137 6.89 1.97 6.01
N LEU A 138 6.00 2.88 6.46
CA LEU A 138 6.08 3.52 7.77
C LEU A 138 6.02 2.51 8.92
N ALA A 139 5.09 1.54 8.86
CA ALA A 139 4.96 0.52 9.89
C ALA A 139 6.25 -0.31 10.04
N ASN A 140 6.87 -0.69 8.91
CA ASN A 140 8.12 -1.44 8.90
C ASN A 140 9.30 -0.59 9.43
N ILE A 141 9.43 0.65 8.97
CA ILE A 141 10.48 1.59 9.42
C ILE A 141 10.38 1.82 10.94
N GLN A 142 9.16 2.03 11.46
CA GLN A 142 8.92 2.22 12.89
C GLN A 142 9.24 0.97 13.72
N ALA A 143 8.78 -0.21 13.27
CA ALA A 143 9.00 -1.47 13.96
C ALA A 143 10.50 -1.80 14.08
N ALA A 144 11.26 -1.52 13.02
CA ALA A 144 12.72 -1.71 13.03
C ALA A 144 13.48 -0.56 13.76
N LYS A 145 12.77 0.52 14.14
CA LYS A 145 13.35 1.70 14.79
C LYS A 145 14.53 2.27 14.01
N ILE A 146 14.38 2.37 12.69
CA ILE A 146 15.42 2.85 11.79
C ILE A 146 15.78 4.31 12.13
N ARG A 147 17.07 4.63 12.09
CA ARG A 147 17.64 5.93 12.44
C ARG A 147 18.53 6.46 11.33
N SER A 148 18.81 7.74 11.37
CA SER A 148 19.79 8.39 10.50
C SER A 148 21.15 7.67 10.55
N GLY A 149 21.82 7.57 9.41
CA GLY A 149 23.13 6.94 9.24
C GLY A 149 23.13 5.41 9.20
N GLN A 150 21.97 4.74 9.33
CA GLN A 150 21.92 3.29 9.17
C GLN A 150 21.88 2.87 7.70
N ASP A 151 22.51 1.73 7.38
CA ASP A 151 22.51 1.14 6.06
C ASP A 151 21.29 0.24 5.89
N VAL A 152 20.44 0.54 4.90
CA VAL A 152 19.20 -0.18 4.63
C VAL A 152 19.16 -0.65 3.17
N LEU A 153 18.96 -1.95 2.97
CA LEU A 153 18.68 -2.50 1.65
C LEU A 153 17.16 -2.63 1.45
N VAL A 154 16.64 -2.07 0.35
CA VAL A 154 15.22 -2.19 -0.06
C VAL A 154 15.11 -3.04 -1.31
N ASN A 155 14.61 -4.27 -1.18
CA ASN A 155 14.31 -5.15 -2.31
C ASN A 155 12.91 -4.87 -2.87
N GLY A 156 12.80 -4.66 -4.18
CA GLY A 156 11.55 -4.28 -4.86
C GLY A 156 11.26 -2.77 -4.77
N ALA A 157 12.31 -1.96 -4.91
CA ALA A 157 12.27 -0.49 -4.76
C ALA A 157 11.33 0.24 -5.73
N THR A 158 10.86 -0.40 -6.77
CA THR A 158 9.90 0.18 -7.74
C THR A 158 8.44 -0.06 -7.39
N GLY A 159 8.11 -1.01 -6.51
CA GLY A 159 6.72 -1.25 -6.08
C GLY A 159 6.17 -0.09 -5.22
N ALA A 160 4.85 -0.08 -4.94
CA ALA A 160 4.22 0.96 -4.11
C ALA A 160 4.90 1.08 -2.73
N ILE A 161 5.09 -0.04 -2.03
CA ILE A 161 5.74 -0.07 -0.71
C ILE A 161 7.22 0.26 -0.81
N GLY A 162 7.93 -0.33 -1.78
CA GLY A 162 9.38 -0.13 -1.95
C GLY A 162 9.74 1.30 -2.32
N SER A 163 9.00 1.93 -3.25
CA SER A 163 9.25 3.33 -3.65
C SER A 163 8.94 4.31 -2.52
N ALA A 164 7.92 4.02 -1.70
CA ALA A 164 7.66 4.78 -0.50
C ALA A 164 8.77 4.58 0.54
N ALA A 165 9.22 3.34 0.75
CA ALA A 165 10.30 3.04 1.70
C ALA A 165 11.60 3.78 1.35
N VAL A 166 12.02 3.79 0.08
CA VAL A 166 13.21 4.52 -0.37
C VAL A 166 13.13 5.99 0.02
N GLN A 167 12.03 6.68 -0.34
CA GLN A 167 11.84 8.09 -0.05
C GLN A 167 11.81 8.38 1.45
N LEU A 168 11.06 7.59 2.22
CA LEU A 168 10.92 7.76 3.66
C LEU A 168 12.22 7.48 4.41
N LEU A 169 12.99 6.49 4.01
CA LEU A 169 14.31 6.19 4.57
C LEU A 169 15.29 7.33 4.29
N LYS A 170 15.28 7.89 3.08
CA LYS A 170 16.11 9.05 2.74
C LYS A 170 15.73 10.27 3.56
N SER A 171 14.44 10.53 3.75
CA SER A 171 13.98 11.65 4.59
C SER A 171 14.40 11.50 6.07
N LEU A 172 14.62 10.26 6.53
CA LEU A 172 15.19 9.96 7.85
C LEU A 172 16.72 10.06 7.93
N GLY A 173 17.41 10.25 6.79
CA GLY A 173 18.86 10.30 6.71
C GLY A 173 19.54 8.92 6.74
N ALA A 174 18.85 7.85 6.37
CA ALA A 174 19.44 6.53 6.18
C ALA A 174 20.24 6.45 4.87
N HIS A 175 21.21 5.54 4.81
CA HIS A 175 21.88 5.14 3.56
C HIS A 175 21.09 4.03 2.90
N VAL A 176 20.56 4.28 1.71
CA VAL A 176 19.64 3.38 1.03
C VAL A 176 20.31 2.71 -0.17
N THR A 177 20.43 1.38 -0.10
CA THR A 177 20.71 0.53 -1.26
C THR A 177 19.39 -0.06 -1.75
N ALA A 178 19.04 0.19 -2.99
CA ALA A 178 17.78 -0.23 -3.59
C ALA A 178 17.99 -1.32 -4.65
N VAL A 179 17.08 -2.29 -4.72
CA VAL A 179 17.12 -3.37 -5.70
C VAL A 179 15.93 -3.22 -6.66
N CYS A 180 16.22 -3.10 -7.95
CA CYS A 180 15.21 -3.01 -9.01
C CYS A 180 15.72 -3.65 -10.32
N SER A 181 14.93 -3.60 -11.40
CA SER A 181 15.38 -4.02 -12.73
C SER A 181 16.05 -2.89 -13.49
N THR A 182 16.85 -3.26 -14.51
CA THR A 182 17.69 -2.37 -15.34
C THR A 182 16.99 -1.09 -15.79
N GLU A 183 15.77 -1.23 -16.29
CA GLU A 183 15.00 -0.12 -16.87
C GLU A 183 14.59 0.96 -15.84
N TYR A 184 14.65 0.65 -14.55
CA TYR A 184 14.21 1.56 -13.49
C TYR A 184 15.34 2.08 -12.59
N LEU A 185 16.60 1.79 -12.90
CA LEU A 185 17.75 2.31 -12.16
C LEU A 185 17.69 3.85 -12.02
N PRO A 186 17.50 4.64 -13.11
CA PRO A 186 17.44 6.09 -12.99
C PRO A 186 16.22 6.59 -12.20
N LEU A 187 15.11 5.85 -12.21
CA LEU A 187 13.93 6.20 -11.43
C LEU A 187 14.23 6.06 -9.94
N VAL A 188 14.81 4.94 -9.53
CA VAL A 188 15.07 4.64 -8.12
C VAL A 188 16.16 5.56 -7.53
N GLU A 189 17.15 5.95 -8.32
CA GLU A 189 18.12 6.98 -7.97
C GLU A 189 17.43 8.34 -7.71
N ARG A 190 16.50 8.74 -8.59
CA ARG A 190 15.69 9.97 -8.38
C ARG A 190 14.79 9.91 -7.15
N LEU A 191 14.36 8.72 -6.72
CA LEU A 191 13.64 8.55 -5.45
C LEU A 191 14.55 8.73 -4.22
N GLY A 192 15.87 8.81 -4.42
CA GLY A 192 16.84 9.11 -3.39
C GLY A 192 17.70 7.92 -2.94
N ALA A 193 17.71 6.79 -3.66
CA ALA A 193 18.64 5.70 -3.34
C ALA A 193 20.10 6.15 -3.55
N ASP A 194 20.97 5.83 -2.57
CA ASP A 194 22.40 6.14 -2.64
C ASP A 194 23.15 5.15 -3.54
N ARG A 195 22.64 3.91 -3.62
CA ARG A 195 23.16 2.84 -4.44
C ARG A 195 22.01 2.02 -5.00
N VAL A 196 22.15 1.56 -6.22
CA VAL A 196 21.16 0.68 -6.87
C VAL A 196 21.80 -0.61 -7.34
N ILE A 197 21.13 -1.75 -7.10
CA ILE A 197 21.51 -3.07 -7.57
C ILE A 197 20.49 -3.53 -8.60
N ASP A 198 20.96 -3.86 -9.80
CA ASP A 198 20.16 -4.46 -10.86
C ASP A 198 20.04 -5.98 -10.65
N TYR A 199 18.86 -6.47 -10.25
CA TYR A 199 18.67 -7.90 -10.02
C TYR A 199 18.68 -8.76 -11.29
N ARG A 200 18.65 -8.14 -12.48
CA ARG A 200 18.78 -8.87 -13.75
C ARG A 200 20.22 -9.24 -14.07
N THR A 201 21.17 -8.46 -13.57
CA THR A 201 22.61 -8.66 -13.83
C THR A 201 23.37 -9.17 -12.63
N ALA A 202 22.84 -8.99 -11.41
CA ALA A 202 23.50 -9.36 -10.17
C ALA A 202 22.53 -9.96 -9.14
N ASP A 203 22.93 -11.03 -8.48
CA ASP A 203 22.18 -11.52 -7.30
C ASP A 203 22.49 -10.60 -6.10
N PHE A 204 21.53 -9.76 -5.71
CA PHE A 204 21.70 -8.85 -4.57
C PHE A 204 22.00 -9.59 -3.27
N THR A 205 21.60 -10.87 -3.14
CA THR A 205 21.90 -11.67 -1.96
C THR A 205 23.38 -12.08 -1.88
N ALA A 206 24.14 -11.87 -2.95
CA ALA A 206 25.58 -12.07 -3.01
C ALA A 206 26.39 -10.79 -2.75
N ASP A 207 25.74 -9.66 -2.49
CA ASP A 207 26.39 -8.39 -2.19
C ASP A 207 27.39 -8.53 -1.02
N GLU A 208 28.51 -7.83 -1.11
CA GLU A 208 29.56 -7.83 -0.08
C GLU A 208 29.26 -6.84 1.03
N GLN A 209 28.43 -5.82 0.76
CA GLN A 209 28.02 -4.85 1.77
C GLN A 209 27.06 -5.49 2.77
N THR A 210 27.17 -5.08 4.04
CA THR A 210 26.26 -5.51 5.09
C THR A 210 25.39 -4.36 5.59
N TYR A 211 24.16 -4.69 6.02
CA TYR A 211 23.10 -3.74 6.31
C TYR A 211 22.58 -3.87 7.73
N ASP A 212 22.17 -2.77 8.33
CA ASP A 212 21.42 -2.76 9.58
C ASP A 212 20.03 -3.37 9.39
N VAL A 213 19.43 -3.09 8.21
CA VAL A 213 18.10 -3.59 7.85
C VAL A 213 18.08 -4.07 6.40
N VAL A 214 17.49 -5.23 6.15
CA VAL A 214 17.07 -5.67 4.82
C VAL A 214 15.55 -5.67 4.78
N PHE A 215 14.98 -4.81 3.94
CA PHE A 215 13.54 -4.67 3.75
C PHE A 215 13.11 -5.29 2.40
N ASP A 216 12.51 -6.49 2.45
CA ASP A 216 11.94 -7.16 1.29
C ASP A 216 10.49 -6.70 1.05
N ALA A 217 10.34 -5.60 0.31
CA ALA A 217 9.05 -5.05 -0.10
C ALA A 217 8.43 -5.79 -1.30
N ALA A 218 9.19 -6.67 -1.97
CA ALA A 218 8.71 -7.49 -3.08
C ALA A 218 8.12 -8.83 -2.64
N GLY A 219 8.51 -9.33 -1.45
CA GLY A 219 8.15 -10.66 -0.98
C GLY A 219 8.77 -11.80 -1.81
N LYS A 220 9.86 -11.51 -2.53
CA LYS A 220 10.53 -12.50 -3.42
C LYS A 220 11.86 -13.02 -2.88
N SER A 221 12.19 -12.69 -1.62
CA SER A 221 13.37 -13.21 -0.94
C SER A 221 12.99 -13.93 0.36
N SER A 222 13.96 -14.22 1.20
CA SER A 222 13.73 -14.85 2.49
C SER A 222 14.80 -14.46 3.49
N PHE A 223 14.50 -14.58 4.78
CA PHE A 223 15.50 -14.37 5.84
C PHE A 223 16.74 -15.24 5.64
N GLY A 224 16.57 -16.51 5.26
CA GLY A 224 17.70 -17.42 5.02
C GLY A 224 18.65 -16.92 3.95
N ARG A 225 18.13 -16.44 2.81
CA ARG A 225 18.93 -15.88 1.72
C ARG A 225 19.60 -14.56 2.09
N CYS A 226 18.87 -13.69 2.81
CA CYS A 226 19.35 -12.35 3.19
C CYS A 226 20.19 -12.34 4.48
N LYS A 227 20.23 -13.43 5.24
CA LYS A 227 20.90 -13.49 6.54
C LYS A 227 22.38 -13.06 6.49
N ARG A 228 23.11 -13.39 5.41
CA ARG A 228 24.51 -12.99 5.24
C ARG A 228 24.70 -11.48 5.08
N LEU A 229 23.71 -10.81 4.50
CA LEU A 229 23.74 -9.35 4.28
C LEU A 229 23.50 -8.54 5.55
N LEU A 230 23.01 -9.15 6.62
CA LEU A 230 22.73 -8.44 7.85
C LEU A 230 23.97 -8.29 8.73
N LYS A 231 24.19 -7.09 9.25
CA LYS A 231 25.17 -6.82 10.32
C LYS A 231 24.83 -7.65 11.58
N PRO A 232 25.75 -7.77 12.56
CA PRO A 232 25.38 -8.28 13.88
C PRO A 232 24.17 -7.53 14.44
N ASN A 233 23.14 -8.28 14.91
CA ASN A 233 21.84 -7.74 15.36
C ASN A 233 21.00 -7.06 14.27
N GLY A 234 21.33 -7.20 12.99
CA GLY A 234 20.56 -6.65 11.87
C GLY A 234 19.17 -7.27 11.75
N ILE A 235 18.26 -6.56 11.09
CA ILE A 235 16.84 -6.88 11.01
C ILE A 235 16.44 -7.19 9.58
N TYR A 236 15.73 -8.30 9.38
CA TYR A 236 15.01 -8.60 8.15
C TYR A 236 13.53 -8.25 8.29
N LEU A 237 13.01 -7.50 7.34
CA LEU A 237 11.60 -7.13 7.22
C LEU A 237 11.03 -7.68 5.92
N SER A 238 9.80 -8.14 5.95
CA SER A 238 9.07 -8.50 4.74
C SER A 238 7.59 -8.14 4.88
N THR A 239 6.97 -7.73 3.79
CA THR A 239 5.52 -7.46 3.71
C THR A 239 4.73 -8.68 3.24
N ASP A 240 5.41 -9.79 2.95
CA ASP A 240 4.83 -11.05 2.51
C ASP A 240 4.99 -12.13 3.58
N LEU A 241 4.07 -13.09 3.64
CA LEU A 241 4.13 -14.23 4.57
C LEU A 241 5.37 -15.10 4.37
N GLY A 242 5.96 -15.03 3.18
CA GLY A 242 7.07 -15.90 2.77
C GLY A 242 6.65 -17.34 2.50
N PRO A 243 7.56 -18.17 1.97
CA PRO A 243 7.30 -19.59 1.77
C PRO A 243 6.85 -20.26 3.08
N PHE A 244 5.76 -21.06 3.02
CA PHE A 244 5.22 -21.77 4.20
C PHE A 244 4.96 -20.85 5.41
N PRO A 245 4.31 -19.69 5.25
CA PRO A 245 4.17 -18.53 6.15
C PRO A 245 5.29 -18.37 7.18
N GLN A 246 6.55 -18.49 6.73
CA GLN A 246 7.71 -18.50 7.63
C GLN A 246 7.97 -17.15 8.32
N ASN A 247 7.65 -16.03 7.68
CA ASN A 247 8.00 -14.71 8.22
C ASN A 247 7.30 -14.40 9.55
N PRO A 248 5.99 -14.62 9.73
CA PRO A 248 5.34 -14.52 11.04
C PRO A 248 5.95 -15.43 12.10
N ILE A 249 6.25 -16.70 11.73
CA ILE A 249 6.85 -17.68 12.66
C ILE A 249 8.24 -17.22 13.09
N LEU A 250 9.08 -16.80 12.14
CA LEU A 250 10.42 -16.30 12.42
C LEU A 250 10.38 -15.01 13.25
N ALA A 251 9.38 -14.16 13.04
CA ALA A 251 9.21 -12.93 13.84
C ALA A 251 8.89 -13.23 15.31
N LEU A 252 8.24 -14.37 15.60
CA LEU A 252 8.00 -14.82 16.98
C LEU A 252 9.24 -15.48 17.61
N ILE A 253 10.01 -16.22 16.82
CA ILE A 253 11.10 -17.07 17.33
C ILE A 253 12.41 -16.28 17.42
N THR A 254 12.79 -15.51 16.40
CA THR A 254 14.11 -14.86 16.33
C THR A 254 14.40 -13.86 17.44
N PRO A 255 13.41 -13.10 17.99
CA PRO A 255 13.66 -12.23 19.14
C PRO A 255 14.09 -12.96 20.43
N LEU A 256 13.80 -14.24 20.54
CA LEU A 256 14.20 -15.06 21.70
C LEU A 256 15.71 -15.36 21.71
N PHE A 257 16.38 -15.18 20.58
CA PHE A 257 17.81 -15.42 20.43
C PHE A 257 18.57 -14.11 20.26
N ARG A 258 19.83 -14.10 20.67
CA ARG A 258 20.75 -12.99 20.39
C ARG A 258 21.14 -13.01 18.90
N GLY A 259 21.27 -11.83 18.28
CA GLY A 259 21.74 -11.68 16.91
C GLY A 259 20.67 -11.17 15.94
N LYS A 260 20.70 -11.67 14.69
CA LYS A 260 19.85 -11.21 13.59
C LYS A 260 18.39 -11.57 13.83
N LYS A 261 17.47 -10.66 13.52
CA LYS A 261 16.04 -10.79 13.83
C LYS A 261 15.19 -10.67 12.57
N VAL A 262 14.02 -11.28 12.62
CA VAL A 262 12.93 -11.04 11.67
C VAL A 262 11.86 -10.24 12.38
N LEU A 263 11.32 -9.21 11.72
CA LEU A 263 10.12 -8.53 12.16
C LEU A 263 9.05 -8.65 11.07
N PHE A 264 7.81 -8.81 11.49
CA PHE A 264 6.65 -8.89 10.62
C PHE A 264 5.53 -8.01 11.22
N PRO A 265 5.69 -6.67 11.12
CA PRO A 265 4.72 -5.76 11.70
C PRO A 265 3.40 -5.82 10.93
N ILE A 266 2.29 -5.85 11.66
CA ILE A 266 0.95 -5.66 11.12
C ILE A 266 0.62 -4.18 11.28
N PRO A 267 0.45 -3.44 10.18
CA PRO A 267 0.13 -2.02 10.25
C PRO A 267 -1.24 -1.76 10.92
N ARG A 268 -1.36 -0.62 11.58
CA ARG A 268 -2.65 -0.16 12.14
C ARG A 268 -3.26 0.87 11.21
N HIS A 269 -4.57 0.77 11.02
CA HIS A 269 -5.35 1.70 10.20
C HIS A 269 -6.12 2.65 11.12
N ASP A 270 -5.58 3.82 11.37
CA ASP A 270 -6.18 4.84 12.23
C ASP A 270 -5.96 6.26 11.67
N GLN A 271 -6.60 7.24 12.31
CA GLN A 271 -6.45 8.65 11.92
C GLN A 271 -5.01 9.15 12.06
N GLN A 272 -4.23 8.64 13.03
CA GLN A 272 -2.84 9.07 13.20
C GLN A 272 -1.97 8.67 12.01
N MET A 273 -2.23 7.50 11.45
CA MET A 273 -1.56 7.02 10.24
C MET A 273 -1.82 7.95 9.06
N VAL A 274 -3.09 8.25 8.75
CA VAL A 274 -3.41 9.09 7.59
C VAL A 274 -2.98 10.54 7.80
N ALA A 275 -3.06 11.06 9.02
CA ALA A 275 -2.53 12.39 9.36
C ALA A 275 -1.01 12.48 9.15
N ARG A 276 -0.26 11.43 9.47
CA ARG A 276 1.17 11.36 9.21
C ARG A 276 1.47 11.34 7.71
N ILE A 277 0.73 10.56 6.93
CA ILE A 277 0.86 10.54 5.46
C ILE A 277 0.56 11.93 4.89
N LYS A 278 -0.50 12.59 5.37
CA LYS A 278 -0.81 13.97 5.00
C LYS A 278 0.40 14.90 5.21
N GLY A 279 1.03 14.89 6.38
CA GLY A 279 2.21 15.70 6.67
C GLY A 279 3.40 15.41 5.75
N LEU A 280 3.60 14.15 5.36
CA LEU A 280 4.65 13.76 4.39
C LEU A 280 4.36 14.28 2.98
N LEU A 281 3.10 14.31 2.55
CA LEU A 281 2.69 14.88 1.27
C LEU A 281 2.81 16.42 1.28
N GLU A 282 2.40 17.08 2.36
CA GLU A 282 2.51 18.53 2.54
C GLU A 282 3.96 19.00 2.50
N SER A 283 4.84 18.31 3.20
CA SER A 283 6.27 18.61 3.23
C SER A 283 7.03 18.15 1.98
N LYS A 284 6.37 17.46 1.04
CA LYS A 284 6.99 16.84 -0.14
C LYS A 284 8.10 15.81 0.20
N ALA A 285 8.14 15.31 1.43
CA ALA A 285 9.04 14.24 1.84
C ALA A 285 8.68 12.89 1.22
N PHE A 286 7.45 12.78 0.71
CA PHE A 286 6.94 11.61 0.00
C PHE A 286 6.06 12.06 -1.17
N LYS A 287 6.26 11.41 -2.32
CA LYS A 287 5.37 11.51 -3.48
C LYS A 287 5.08 10.09 -3.99
N PRO A 288 3.80 9.67 -4.09
CA PRO A 288 3.47 8.33 -4.57
C PRO A 288 3.88 8.18 -6.04
N LEU A 289 4.45 7.02 -6.36
CA LEU A 289 4.74 6.65 -7.74
C LEU A 289 3.47 6.07 -8.36
N ILE A 290 3.00 6.66 -9.46
CA ILE A 290 1.84 6.20 -10.21
C ILE A 290 2.34 5.63 -11.54
N ASP A 291 1.99 4.38 -11.81
CA ASP A 291 2.34 3.65 -13.03
C ASP A 291 1.32 3.89 -14.14
N ARG A 292 0.08 3.48 -13.87
CA ARG A 292 -1.01 3.53 -14.85
C ARG A 292 -2.29 4.05 -14.25
N ARG A 293 -3.14 4.58 -15.14
CA ARG A 293 -4.49 5.03 -14.84
C ARG A 293 -5.47 4.28 -15.72
N TYR A 294 -6.56 3.84 -15.12
CA TYR A 294 -7.67 3.17 -15.81
C TYR A 294 -8.98 3.86 -15.41
N PRO A 295 -9.96 3.99 -16.31
CA PRO A 295 -11.32 4.33 -15.90
C PRO A 295 -11.95 3.17 -15.11
N LEU A 296 -12.99 3.44 -14.32
CA LEU A 296 -13.68 2.40 -13.54
C LEU A 296 -14.16 1.25 -14.42
N ASP A 297 -14.63 1.54 -15.63
CA ASP A 297 -15.15 0.53 -16.57
C ASP A 297 -14.06 -0.46 -17.05
N GLU A 298 -12.78 -0.11 -16.90
CA GLU A 298 -11.62 -0.96 -17.23
C GLU A 298 -10.94 -1.58 -16.00
N ILE A 299 -11.58 -1.58 -14.82
CA ILE A 299 -10.98 -2.07 -13.57
C ILE A 299 -10.52 -3.53 -13.64
N VAL A 300 -11.16 -4.36 -14.47
CA VAL A 300 -10.76 -5.76 -14.70
C VAL A 300 -9.35 -5.82 -15.31
N ASP A 301 -9.04 -4.94 -16.25
CA ASP A 301 -7.71 -4.88 -16.88
C ASP A 301 -6.67 -4.32 -15.89
N ALA A 302 -7.07 -3.38 -15.03
CA ALA A 302 -6.22 -2.94 -13.93
C ALA A 302 -5.88 -4.10 -12.97
N TYR A 303 -6.84 -4.94 -12.60
CA TYR A 303 -6.60 -6.14 -11.80
C TYR A 303 -5.65 -7.13 -12.50
N ARG A 304 -5.89 -7.42 -13.78
CA ARG A 304 -4.99 -8.27 -14.58
C ARG A 304 -3.57 -7.75 -14.56
N TYR A 305 -3.42 -6.45 -14.79
CA TYR A 305 -2.10 -5.81 -14.79
C TYR A 305 -1.39 -5.90 -13.43
N VAL A 306 -2.09 -5.61 -12.35
CA VAL A 306 -1.52 -5.70 -10.98
C VAL A 306 -1.08 -7.15 -10.68
N GLU A 307 -1.83 -8.15 -11.12
CA GLU A 307 -1.50 -9.57 -10.90
C GLU A 307 -0.28 -10.05 -11.70
N THR A 308 0.12 -9.37 -12.76
CA THR A 308 1.40 -9.70 -13.44
C THR A 308 2.62 -9.51 -12.53
N GLY A 309 2.47 -8.71 -11.46
CA GLY A 309 3.58 -8.35 -10.58
C GLY A 309 4.64 -7.46 -11.22
N GLN A 310 4.34 -6.86 -12.39
CA GLN A 310 5.26 -6.00 -13.16
C GLN A 310 5.02 -4.50 -12.92
N LYS A 311 3.95 -4.14 -12.19
CA LYS A 311 3.64 -2.74 -11.93
C LYS A 311 4.74 -2.01 -11.16
N ILE A 312 4.95 -0.75 -11.48
CA ILE A 312 5.76 0.20 -10.73
C ILE A 312 4.86 1.17 -9.95
N GLY A 313 5.12 1.33 -8.65
CA GLY A 313 4.24 2.17 -7.81
C GLY A 313 2.81 1.66 -7.77
N ASN A 314 1.86 2.53 -8.06
CA ASN A 314 0.44 2.33 -7.89
C ASN A 314 -0.31 2.31 -9.23
N VAL A 315 -1.41 1.57 -9.28
CA VAL A 315 -2.38 1.56 -10.39
C VAL A 315 -3.63 2.28 -9.91
N VAL A 316 -3.93 3.42 -10.53
CA VAL A 316 -5.04 4.30 -10.16
C VAL A 316 -6.25 4.01 -11.02
N ILE A 317 -7.43 4.04 -10.41
CA ILE A 317 -8.73 4.04 -11.07
C ILE A 317 -9.32 5.44 -10.95
N CYS A 318 -9.58 6.07 -12.10
CA CYS A 318 -10.22 7.39 -12.18
C CYS A 318 -11.73 7.21 -12.36
N LEU A 319 -12.53 7.85 -11.50
CA LEU A 319 -13.99 7.76 -11.51
C LEU A 319 -14.66 8.97 -12.17
N THR A 320 -14.00 10.11 -12.13
CA THR A 320 -14.39 11.30 -12.90
C THR A 320 -13.48 11.39 -14.10
N GLY A 321 -14.02 11.74 -15.29
CA GLY A 321 -13.33 11.67 -16.58
C GLY A 321 -11.87 12.11 -16.53
N ARG A 322 -11.02 11.50 -17.38
CA ARG A 322 -9.56 11.76 -17.47
C ARG A 322 -9.28 13.24 -17.28
N THR A 323 -8.77 13.61 -16.13
CA THR A 323 -8.02 14.86 -16.01
C THR A 323 -6.68 14.60 -16.70
N GLU A 324 -6.48 15.32 -17.81
CA GLU A 324 -5.23 15.37 -18.57
C GLU A 324 -4.02 15.69 -17.69
#